data_8bc943a3b63711e037987512eb7b1429
#
_entry.id   8bc943a3b63711e037987512eb7b1429
#
_cell.length_a   1.000
_cell.length_b   1.000
_cell.length_c   1.000
_cell.angle_alpha   90.00
_cell.angle_beta   90.00
_cell.angle_gamma   90.00
#
_symmetry.space_group_name_H-M   'P 1'
#
loop_
_entity.id
_entity.type
_entity.pdbx_description
1 polymer ?
#
loop_
_entity_poly.entity_id
_entity_poly.type
_entity_poly.pdbx_seq_one_letter_code
_entity_poly.pdbx_strand_id
1 'polypeptide(L)'
;LNLLAQETAVWPSISLLEQDHLGPIPRVQLSIKISALSPHLDPIAPEGSYLSVSARLRPILDLAMRLPASLIFDMEQAETKTLLVEIFTRLFTEPSYRTFPYAGLALQAYHRETAEDIDRLLAWVRQRGVPITIRLVKGAYWDSDTIRYRQRGWVVPLFEQKGETDANYESLTQLLLSQTSLIRPAFGTHN
;
A
#
# COMPACT_ATOMS: atom_id res chain seq x y z
N LEU A 1 -7.08 7.19 15.49
CA LEU A 1 -5.97 6.40 16.05
C LEU A 1 -6.00 6.40 17.59
N ASN A 2 -6.02 7.56 18.27
CA ASN A 2 -6.03 7.62 19.75
C ASN A 2 -7.14 6.77 20.37
N LEU A 3 -8.38 6.94 19.92
CA LEU A 3 -9.53 6.19 20.42
C LEU A 3 -9.33 4.67 20.22
N LEU A 4 -8.94 4.24 19.01
CA LEU A 4 -8.68 2.84 18.72
C LEU A 4 -7.55 2.26 19.58
N ALA A 5 -6.48 3.01 19.78
CA ALA A 5 -5.37 2.57 20.62
C ALA A 5 -5.81 2.41 22.10
N GLN A 6 -6.63 3.32 22.61
CA GLN A 6 -7.18 3.23 23.97
C GLN A 6 -8.12 2.02 24.13
N GLU A 7 -9.06 1.84 23.20
CA GLU A 7 -10.01 0.72 23.21
C GLU A 7 -9.31 -0.64 23.09
N THR A 8 -8.29 -0.75 22.25
CA THR A 8 -7.57 -2.01 22.05
C THR A 8 -6.54 -2.31 23.16
N ALA A 9 -6.13 -1.31 23.92
CA ALA A 9 -5.14 -1.49 24.99
C ALA A 9 -5.65 -2.40 26.13
N VAL A 10 -6.97 -2.43 26.37
CA VAL A 10 -7.60 -3.24 27.40
C VAL A 10 -7.94 -4.67 26.96
N TRP A 11 -7.75 -4.99 25.70
CA TRP A 11 -7.99 -6.34 25.19
C TRP A 11 -6.91 -7.32 25.67
N PRO A 12 -7.28 -8.57 25.98
CA PRO A 12 -6.29 -9.58 26.33
C PRO A 12 -5.29 -9.79 25.22
N SER A 13 -4.02 -9.99 25.56
CA SER A 13 -2.98 -10.28 24.58
C SER A 13 -3.14 -11.68 24.01
N ILE A 14 -3.08 -11.79 22.69
CA ILE A 14 -3.12 -13.04 21.95
C ILE A 14 -1.90 -13.09 21.03
N SER A 15 -0.85 -13.78 21.49
CA SER A 15 0.44 -13.81 20.76
C SER A 15 0.32 -14.25 19.30
N LEU A 16 -0.60 -15.19 19.00
CA LEU A 16 -0.85 -15.65 17.63
C LEU A 16 -1.34 -14.55 16.69
N LEU A 17 -1.99 -13.51 17.21
CA LEU A 17 -2.53 -12.38 16.44
C LEU A 17 -1.62 -11.13 16.49
N GLU A 18 -0.71 -11.08 17.45
CA GLU A 18 0.11 -9.90 17.73
C GLU A 18 1.58 -10.07 17.33
N GLN A 19 1.91 -11.20 16.73
CA GLN A 19 3.25 -11.49 16.22
C GLN A 19 3.20 -12.22 14.88
N ASP A 20 4.17 -11.93 14.04
CA ASP A 20 4.48 -12.71 12.85
C ASP A 20 5.99 -13.04 12.79
N HIS A 21 6.44 -13.57 11.66
CA HIS A 21 7.83 -13.95 11.41
C HIS A 21 8.82 -12.75 11.42
N LEU A 22 8.32 -11.51 11.33
CA LEU A 22 9.11 -10.28 11.38
C LEU A 22 9.00 -9.54 12.74
N GLY A 23 8.25 -10.11 13.69
CA GLY A 23 8.08 -9.56 15.03
C GLY A 23 6.68 -9.05 15.34
N PRO A 24 6.52 -8.08 16.24
CA PRO A 24 5.21 -7.61 16.69
C PRO A 24 4.34 -7.04 15.56
N ILE A 25 3.04 -7.26 15.67
CA ILE A 25 2.01 -6.67 14.81
C ILE A 25 1.19 -5.67 15.65
N PRO A 26 1.04 -4.41 15.25
CA PRO A 26 0.17 -3.48 15.93
C PRO A 26 -1.29 -3.91 15.90
N ARG A 27 -2.00 -3.77 17.02
CA ARG A 27 -3.44 -4.02 17.09
C ARG A 27 -4.24 -3.05 16.24
N VAL A 28 -3.76 -1.81 16.14
CA VAL A 28 -4.40 -0.77 15.34
C VAL A 28 -3.80 -0.79 13.94
N GLN A 29 -4.66 -1.00 12.96
CA GLN A 29 -4.30 -0.94 11.55
C GLN A 29 -5.23 0.05 10.85
N LEU A 30 -4.66 1.03 10.18
CA LEU A 30 -5.38 2.08 9.46
C LEU A 30 -5.08 1.99 7.97
N SER A 31 -6.11 1.83 7.15
CA SER A 31 -6.04 2.03 5.70
C SER A 31 -6.35 3.47 5.34
N ILE A 32 -5.53 4.07 4.49
CA ILE A 32 -5.65 5.47 4.08
C ILE A 32 -5.69 5.56 2.56
N LYS A 33 -6.71 6.23 2.04
CA LYS A 33 -6.73 6.70 0.66
C LYS A 33 -6.08 8.08 0.60
N ILE A 34 -5.04 8.23 -0.23
CA ILE A 34 -4.35 9.53 -0.32
C ILE A 34 -5.24 10.61 -0.92
N SER A 35 -6.23 10.24 -1.74
CA SER A 35 -7.25 11.16 -2.26
C SER A 35 -8.13 11.77 -1.17
N ALA A 36 -8.32 11.08 -0.04
CA ALA A 36 -9.04 11.62 1.12
C ALA A 36 -8.23 12.70 1.86
N LEU A 37 -6.91 12.69 1.70
CA LEU A 37 -6.02 13.69 2.30
C LEU A 37 -5.79 14.89 1.40
N SER A 38 -5.79 14.69 0.09
CA SER A 38 -5.60 15.77 -0.88
C SER A 38 -6.49 15.54 -2.10
N PRO A 39 -7.40 16.49 -2.41
CA PRO A 39 -8.24 16.40 -3.61
C PRO A 39 -7.45 16.68 -4.90
N HIS A 40 -6.23 17.20 -4.78
CA HIS A 40 -5.39 17.60 -5.91
C HIS A 40 -4.21 16.62 -6.05
N LEU A 41 -4.52 15.40 -6.50
CA LEU A 41 -3.52 14.42 -6.90
C LEU A 41 -3.32 14.53 -8.41
N ASP A 42 -2.22 15.11 -8.83
CA ASP A 42 -1.91 15.33 -10.23
C ASP A 42 -0.60 14.59 -10.61
N PRO A 43 -0.69 13.53 -11.43
CA PRO A 43 0.51 12.83 -11.92
C PRO A 43 1.43 13.70 -12.78
N ILE A 44 0.91 14.79 -13.37
CA ILE A 44 1.70 15.75 -14.15
C ILE A 44 2.49 16.70 -13.23
N ALA A 45 1.98 16.92 -12.00
CA ALA A 45 2.62 17.75 -10.98
C ALA A 45 2.98 16.94 -9.71
N PRO A 46 3.86 15.93 -9.81
CA PRO A 46 4.11 14.98 -8.72
C PRO A 46 4.67 15.66 -7.47
N GLU A 47 5.50 16.69 -7.63
CA GLU A 47 6.07 17.41 -6.49
C GLU A 47 4.99 18.15 -5.67
N GLY A 48 4.06 18.84 -6.34
CA GLY A 48 2.94 19.51 -5.67
C GLY A 48 2.03 18.52 -4.95
N SER A 49 1.76 17.38 -5.58
CA SER A 49 1.00 16.28 -5.01
C SER A 49 1.70 15.70 -3.78
N TYR A 50 3.01 15.42 -3.87
CA TYR A 50 3.81 14.96 -2.74
C TYR A 50 3.77 15.93 -1.55
N LEU A 51 4.02 17.22 -1.78
CA LEU A 51 4.01 18.23 -0.72
C LEU A 51 2.65 18.32 -0.04
N SER A 52 1.56 18.32 -0.82
CA SER A 52 0.20 18.40 -0.30
C SER A 52 -0.19 17.18 0.54
N VAL A 53 0.11 15.98 0.05
CA VAL A 53 -0.20 14.71 0.75
C VAL A 53 0.68 14.56 1.98
N SER A 54 2.00 14.74 1.85
CA SER A 54 2.95 14.54 2.94
C SER A 54 2.71 15.49 4.11
N ALA A 55 2.33 16.74 3.85
CA ALA A 55 1.99 17.70 4.91
C ALA A 55 0.84 17.21 5.80
N ARG A 56 -0.13 16.48 5.22
CA ARG A 56 -1.27 15.92 5.96
C ARG A 56 -1.01 14.54 6.54
N LEU A 57 -0.11 13.76 5.92
CA LEU A 57 0.27 12.44 6.41
C LEU A 57 1.22 12.49 7.60
N ARG A 58 2.17 13.43 7.64
CA ARG A 58 3.17 13.50 8.73
C ARG A 58 2.55 13.51 10.13
N PRO A 59 1.52 14.33 10.45
CA PRO A 59 0.89 14.26 11.77
C PRO A 59 0.27 12.90 12.09
N ILE A 60 -0.25 12.19 11.08
CA ILE A 60 -0.82 10.85 11.25
C ILE A 60 0.29 9.82 11.49
N LEU A 61 1.40 9.93 10.75
CA LEU A 61 2.58 9.08 10.93
C LEU A 61 3.23 9.27 12.29
N ASP A 62 3.41 10.53 12.72
CA ASP A 62 3.95 10.85 14.04
C ASP A 62 3.09 10.24 15.15
N LEU A 63 1.78 10.26 14.98
CA LEU A 63 0.85 9.63 15.92
C LEU A 63 0.95 8.10 15.84
N ALA A 64 1.02 7.51 14.65
CA ALA A 64 1.13 6.06 14.46
C ALA A 64 2.44 5.49 15.05
N MET A 65 3.53 6.27 14.98
CA MET A 65 4.80 5.89 15.61
C MET A 65 4.72 5.88 17.14
N ARG A 66 3.95 6.81 17.75
CA ARG A 66 3.77 6.86 19.20
C ARG A 66 2.81 5.79 19.73
N LEU A 67 1.83 5.39 18.93
CA LEU A 67 0.74 4.49 19.34
C LEU A 67 0.91 3.04 18.86
N PRO A 68 2.08 2.59 18.46
CA PRO A 68 2.32 1.47 17.52
C PRO A 68 1.07 1.09 16.70
N ALA A 69 0.89 1.80 15.58
CA ALA A 69 -0.19 1.52 14.65
C ALA A 69 0.38 1.30 13.25
N SER A 70 -0.20 0.40 12.46
CA SER A 70 0.17 0.24 11.05
C SER A 70 -0.62 1.16 10.14
N LEU A 71 0.02 1.63 9.08
CA LEU A 71 -0.60 2.46 8.05
C LEU A 71 -0.45 1.79 6.68
N ILE A 72 -1.58 1.46 6.08
CA ILE A 72 -1.64 0.87 4.75
C ILE A 72 -2.21 1.91 3.78
N PHE A 73 -1.45 2.23 2.73
CA PHE A 73 -1.94 3.09 1.65
C PHE A 73 -2.81 2.27 0.72
N ASP A 74 -4.08 2.64 0.60
CA ASP A 74 -4.99 2.02 -0.36
C ASP A 74 -4.61 2.44 -1.78
N MET A 75 -4.60 1.49 -2.71
CA MET A 75 -4.47 1.78 -4.13
C MET A 75 -5.83 2.17 -4.70
N GLU A 76 -5.82 3.22 -5.52
CA GLU A 76 -7.01 3.79 -6.13
C GLU A 76 -6.97 3.64 -7.66
N GLN A 77 -7.29 4.69 -8.43
CA GLN A 77 -7.35 4.63 -9.89
C GLN A 77 -5.99 4.39 -10.54
N ALA A 78 -6.00 3.80 -11.71
CA ALA A 78 -4.80 3.49 -12.50
C ALA A 78 -3.93 4.73 -12.78
N GLU A 79 -4.55 5.89 -13.02
CA GLU A 79 -3.84 7.14 -13.31
C GLU A 79 -2.93 7.60 -12.15
N THR A 80 -3.33 7.33 -10.91
CA THR A 80 -2.59 7.77 -9.72
C THR A 80 -1.70 6.70 -9.13
N LYS A 81 -1.67 5.48 -9.68
CA LYS A 81 -0.90 4.34 -9.17
C LYS A 81 0.58 4.68 -8.99
N THR A 82 1.23 5.15 -10.04
CA THR A 82 2.66 5.47 -10.02
C THR A 82 2.97 6.59 -9.03
N LEU A 83 2.16 7.64 -9.03
CA LEU A 83 2.27 8.75 -8.09
C LEU A 83 2.14 8.29 -6.63
N LEU A 84 1.20 7.38 -6.34
CA LEU A 84 1.02 6.82 -4.99
C LEU A 84 2.25 6.05 -4.53
N VAL A 85 2.79 5.18 -5.39
CA VAL A 85 4.02 4.41 -5.09
C VAL A 85 5.21 5.35 -4.87
N GLU A 86 5.33 6.41 -5.67
CA GLU A 86 6.37 7.43 -5.51
C GLU A 86 6.22 8.18 -4.19
N ILE A 87 5.02 8.67 -3.85
CA ILE A 87 4.75 9.33 -2.58
C ILE A 87 5.09 8.41 -1.40
N PHE A 88 4.69 7.15 -1.47
CA PHE A 88 4.97 6.16 -0.44
C PHE A 88 6.47 5.96 -0.25
N THR A 89 7.19 5.61 -1.29
CA THR A 89 8.63 5.32 -1.21
C THR A 89 9.43 6.54 -0.78
N ARG A 90 9.10 7.72 -1.29
CA ARG A 90 9.76 8.97 -0.94
C ARG A 90 9.53 9.32 0.54
N LEU A 91 8.31 9.25 1.02
CA LEU A 91 7.97 9.57 2.42
C LEU A 91 8.68 8.63 3.41
N PHE A 92 8.69 7.32 3.12
CA PHE A 92 9.36 6.35 3.98
C PHE A 92 10.87 6.22 3.73
N THR A 93 11.44 7.06 2.88
CA THR A 93 12.89 7.29 2.76
C THR A 93 13.35 8.47 3.62
N GLU A 94 12.43 9.36 4.02
CA GLU A 94 12.77 10.49 4.91
C GLU A 94 13.37 9.99 6.24
N PRO A 95 14.40 10.67 6.78
CA PRO A 95 15.05 10.25 8.04
C PRO A 95 14.09 9.99 9.20
N SER A 96 13.02 10.79 9.30
CA SER A 96 12.01 10.67 10.35
C SER A 96 11.17 9.40 10.27
N TYR A 97 10.99 8.83 9.06
CA TYR A 97 10.06 7.73 8.83
C TYR A 97 10.72 6.47 8.24
N ARG A 98 12.00 6.53 7.88
CA ARG A 98 12.69 5.38 7.25
C ARG A 98 12.75 4.13 8.12
N THR A 99 12.68 4.29 9.45
CA THR A 99 12.71 3.18 10.41
C THR A 99 11.32 2.69 10.85
N PHE A 100 10.23 3.29 10.31
CA PHE A 100 8.87 2.89 10.67
C PHE A 100 8.53 1.50 10.09
N PRO A 101 8.34 0.45 10.92
CA PRO A 101 8.26 -0.94 10.45
C PRO A 101 6.84 -1.36 10.03
N TYR A 102 5.85 -0.49 10.22
CA TYR A 102 4.43 -0.80 10.03
C TYR A 102 3.80 -0.03 8.87
N ALA A 103 4.64 0.41 7.93
CA ALA A 103 4.19 0.97 6.68
C ALA A 103 3.75 -0.13 5.71
N GLY A 104 2.73 0.13 4.93
CA GLY A 104 2.31 -0.78 3.88
C GLY A 104 1.52 -0.09 2.77
N LEU A 105 1.35 -0.79 1.66
CA LEU A 105 0.50 -0.34 0.57
C LEU A 105 -0.25 -1.51 -0.05
N ALA A 106 -1.40 -1.21 -0.65
CA ALA A 106 -2.13 -2.15 -1.47
C ALA A 106 -1.59 -2.13 -2.91
N LEU A 107 -1.55 -3.31 -3.55
CA LEU A 107 -1.28 -3.46 -4.98
C LEU A 107 -2.40 -4.27 -5.63
N GLN A 108 -2.70 -3.94 -6.87
CA GLN A 108 -3.85 -4.48 -7.58
C GLN A 108 -3.39 -5.42 -8.68
N ALA A 109 -3.78 -6.70 -8.61
CA ALA A 109 -3.36 -7.74 -9.55
C ALA A 109 -3.93 -7.56 -10.96
N TYR A 110 -4.98 -6.76 -11.15
CA TYR A 110 -5.50 -6.51 -12.48
C TYR A 110 -4.62 -5.58 -13.33
N HIS A 111 -3.64 -4.88 -12.76
CA HIS A 111 -2.64 -4.15 -13.53
C HIS A 111 -1.60 -5.10 -14.12
N ARG A 112 -1.27 -4.90 -15.39
CA ARG A 112 -0.27 -5.71 -16.11
C ARG A 112 1.14 -5.54 -15.55
N GLU A 113 1.43 -4.37 -14.98
CA GLU A 113 2.76 -3.98 -14.47
C GLU A 113 2.94 -4.26 -12.97
N THR A 114 2.01 -4.97 -12.31
CA THR A 114 2.11 -5.15 -10.84
C THR A 114 3.32 -5.97 -10.43
N ALA A 115 3.78 -6.91 -11.25
CA ALA A 115 4.99 -7.68 -10.98
C ALA A 115 6.21 -6.76 -10.92
N GLU A 116 6.37 -5.87 -11.90
CA GLU A 116 7.47 -4.90 -11.96
C GLU A 116 7.39 -3.87 -10.82
N ASP A 117 6.17 -3.48 -10.40
CA ASP A 117 5.99 -2.62 -9.23
C ASP A 117 6.49 -3.32 -7.95
N ILE A 118 6.18 -4.61 -7.79
CA ILE A 118 6.66 -5.42 -6.66
C ILE A 118 8.18 -5.51 -6.70
N ASP A 119 8.80 -5.79 -7.83
CA ASP A 119 10.25 -5.89 -7.95
C ASP A 119 10.95 -4.58 -7.57
N ARG A 120 10.41 -3.42 -8.04
CA ARG A 120 10.91 -2.10 -7.66
C ARG A 120 10.77 -1.83 -6.16
N LEU A 121 9.64 -2.19 -5.58
CA LEU A 121 9.41 -2.05 -4.14
C LEU A 121 10.33 -2.95 -3.32
N LEU A 122 10.54 -4.19 -3.72
CA LEU A 122 11.47 -5.11 -3.06
C LEU A 122 12.92 -4.60 -3.10
N ALA A 123 13.34 -4.04 -4.24
CA ALA A 123 14.65 -3.41 -4.35
C ALA A 123 14.79 -2.21 -3.40
N TRP A 124 13.77 -1.36 -3.32
CA TRP A 124 13.73 -0.24 -2.38
C TRP A 124 13.68 -0.70 -0.92
N VAL A 125 12.92 -1.75 -0.57
CA VAL A 125 12.88 -2.31 0.79
C VAL A 125 14.25 -2.82 1.21
N ARG A 126 14.98 -3.48 0.31
CA ARG A 126 16.38 -3.92 0.59
C ARG A 126 17.28 -2.74 0.93
N GLN A 127 17.19 -1.63 0.19
CA GLN A 127 17.97 -0.41 0.46
C GLN A 127 17.54 0.28 1.75
N ARG A 128 16.24 0.31 2.03
CA ARG A 128 15.69 0.89 3.25
C ARG A 128 16.09 0.10 4.49
N GLY A 129 16.18 -1.23 4.38
CA GLY A 129 16.54 -2.14 5.46
C GLY A 129 15.42 -2.36 6.51
N VAL A 130 14.18 -1.96 6.20
CA VAL A 130 13.01 -2.11 7.09
C VAL A 130 11.85 -2.69 6.29
N PRO A 131 11.23 -3.79 6.75
CA PRO A 131 10.11 -4.42 6.06
C PRO A 131 8.90 -3.49 5.89
N ILE A 132 8.06 -3.83 4.91
CA ILE A 132 6.75 -3.21 4.71
C ILE A 132 5.68 -4.29 4.59
N THR A 133 4.41 -3.88 4.71
CA THR A 133 3.28 -4.73 4.34
C THR A 133 2.90 -4.48 2.88
N ILE A 134 2.76 -5.53 2.09
CA ILE A 134 2.15 -5.46 0.76
C ILE A 134 0.82 -6.22 0.82
N ARG A 135 -0.28 -5.48 0.62
CA ARG A 135 -1.62 -6.05 0.55
C ARG A 135 -2.01 -6.25 -0.92
N LEU A 136 -1.94 -7.49 -1.39
CA LEU A 136 -2.38 -7.84 -2.73
C LEU A 136 -3.91 -7.94 -2.78
N VAL A 137 -4.51 -7.23 -3.71
CA VAL A 137 -5.95 -7.27 -4.03
C VAL A 137 -6.13 -7.51 -5.53
N LYS A 138 -7.31 -7.98 -5.97
CA LYS A 138 -7.57 -8.11 -7.40
C LYS A 138 -7.68 -6.75 -8.07
N GLY A 139 -8.42 -5.84 -7.49
CA GLY A 139 -8.67 -4.47 -7.96
C GLY A 139 -10.15 -4.13 -7.90
N ALA A 140 -10.47 -2.85 -7.69
CA ALA A 140 -11.84 -2.40 -7.46
C ALA A 140 -12.32 -1.32 -8.47
N TYR A 141 -11.47 -0.86 -9.37
CA TYR A 141 -11.76 0.28 -10.26
C TYR A 141 -11.75 -0.11 -11.74
N TRP A 142 -11.84 -1.41 -12.06
CA TRP A 142 -11.67 -1.92 -13.41
C TRP A 142 -12.58 -1.23 -14.45
N ASP A 143 -13.89 -1.12 -14.13
CA ASP A 143 -14.86 -0.49 -15.03
C ASP A 143 -14.54 0.99 -15.27
N SER A 144 -14.35 1.75 -14.19
CA SER A 144 -14.09 3.18 -14.28
C SER A 144 -12.78 3.51 -14.98
N ASP A 145 -11.71 2.76 -14.69
CA ASP A 145 -10.42 2.95 -15.32
C ASP A 145 -10.47 2.55 -16.80
N THR A 146 -11.07 1.41 -17.13
CA THR A 146 -11.22 0.95 -18.52
C THR A 146 -11.99 1.97 -19.35
N ILE A 147 -13.14 2.46 -18.85
CA ILE A 147 -13.94 3.47 -19.56
C ILE A 147 -13.13 4.75 -19.76
N ARG A 148 -12.48 5.24 -18.73
CA ARG A 148 -11.70 6.49 -18.77
C ARG A 148 -10.55 6.43 -19.76
N TYR A 149 -9.78 5.33 -19.76
CA TYR A 149 -8.67 5.15 -20.69
C TYR A 149 -9.16 5.03 -22.14
N ARG A 150 -10.23 4.27 -22.40
CA ARG A 150 -10.84 4.14 -23.72
C ARG A 150 -11.39 5.47 -24.25
N GLN A 151 -12.06 6.26 -23.41
CA GLN A 151 -12.58 7.58 -23.80
C GLN A 151 -11.47 8.56 -24.21
N ARG A 152 -10.28 8.42 -23.65
CA ARG A 152 -9.10 9.23 -23.97
C ARG A 152 -8.26 8.66 -25.12
N GLY A 153 -8.63 7.52 -25.65
CA GLY A 153 -7.83 6.81 -26.68
C GLY A 153 -6.50 6.27 -26.12
N TRP A 154 -6.40 6.07 -24.83
CA TRP A 154 -5.20 5.54 -24.19
C TRP A 154 -5.23 4.01 -24.11
N VAL A 155 -4.05 3.39 -24.10
CA VAL A 155 -3.93 1.96 -23.85
C VAL A 155 -4.37 1.64 -22.41
N VAL A 156 -5.32 0.72 -22.28
CA VAL A 156 -5.79 0.28 -20.95
C VAL A 156 -4.68 -0.52 -20.27
N PRO A 157 -4.20 -0.12 -19.07
CA PRO A 157 -3.09 -0.79 -18.39
C PRO A 157 -3.53 -2.04 -17.64
N LEU A 158 -4.82 -2.40 -17.72
CA LEU A 158 -5.43 -3.49 -16.98
C LEU A 158 -5.56 -4.74 -17.85
N PHE A 159 -5.61 -5.91 -17.23
CA PHE A 159 -6.06 -7.13 -17.90
C PHE A 159 -7.53 -6.99 -18.30
N GLU A 160 -7.87 -7.46 -19.49
CA GLU A 160 -9.23 -7.36 -20.00
C GLU A 160 -10.10 -8.54 -19.56
N GLN A 161 -9.49 -9.71 -19.38
CA GLN A 161 -10.19 -10.92 -18.95
C GLN A 161 -9.99 -11.19 -17.46
N LYS A 162 -11.08 -11.54 -16.78
CA LYS A 162 -11.02 -11.89 -15.35
C LYS A 162 -10.01 -13.01 -15.06
N GLY A 163 -9.94 -14.01 -15.95
CA GLY A 163 -9.01 -15.13 -15.82
C GLY A 163 -7.54 -14.71 -15.84
N GLU A 164 -7.18 -13.67 -16.60
CA GLU A 164 -5.81 -13.13 -16.59
C GLU A 164 -5.48 -12.46 -15.24
N THR A 165 -6.44 -11.71 -14.69
CA THR A 165 -6.30 -11.13 -13.34
C THR A 165 -6.17 -12.21 -12.28
N ASP A 166 -6.96 -13.28 -12.36
CA ASP A 166 -6.91 -14.39 -11.40
C ASP A 166 -5.55 -15.10 -11.47
N ALA A 167 -5.07 -15.42 -12.67
CA ALA A 167 -3.76 -16.05 -12.88
C ALA A 167 -2.61 -15.13 -12.39
N ASN A 168 -2.68 -13.84 -12.66
CA ASN A 168 -1.70 -12.88 -12.18
C ASN A 168 -1.74 -12.79 -10.64
N TYR A 169 -2.92 -12.77 -10.03
CA TYR A 169 -3.08 -12.77 -8.57
C TYR A 169 -2.39 -13.98 -7.93
N GLU A 170 -2.55 -15.17 -8.51
CA GLU A 170 -1.90 -16.39 -8.04
C GLU A 170 -0.38 -16.31 -8.16
N SER A 171 0.13 -15.86 -9.32
CA SER A 171 1.55 -15.68 -9.56
C SER A 171 2.19 -14.67 -8.60
N LEU A 172 1.53 -13.52 -8.41
CA LEU A 172 1.96 -12.49 -7.47
C LEU A 172 1.89 -12.96 -6.01
N THR A 173 0.91 -13.79 -5.67
CA THR A 173 0.83 -14.43 -4.34
C THR A 173 2.06 -15.28 -4.07
N GLN A 174 2.47 -16.12 -5.03
CA GLN A 174 3.68 -16.95 -4.91
C GLN A 174 4.93 -16.09 -4.79
N LEU A 175 5.03 -15.02 -5.60
CA LEU A 175 6.14 -14.07 -5.53
C LEU A 175 6.24 -13.43 -4.14
N LEU A 176 5.14 -12.89 -3.60
CA LEU A 176 5.12 -12.24 -2.29
C LEU A 176 5.45 -13.23 -1.14
N LEU A 177 4.93 -14.45 -1.20
CA LEU A 177 5.23 -15.51 -0.23
C LEU A 177 6.71 -15.94 -0.27
N SER A 178 7.38 -15.83 -1.40
CA SER A 178 8.82 -16.09 -1.51
C SER A 178 9.70 -15.00 -0.90
N GLN A 179 9.14 -13.82 -0.58
CA GLN A 179 9.88 -12.63 -0.11
C GLN A 179 9.55 -12.26 1.36
N THR A 180 9.09 -13.19 2.15
CA THR A 180 8.64 -12.96 3.53
C THR A 180 9.72 -12.41 4.46
N SER A 181 11.00 -12.57 4.14
CA SER A 181 12.09 -11.92 4.87
C SER A 181 12.14 -10.38 4.70
N LEU A 182 11.51 -9.86 3.66
CA LEU A 182 11.52 -8.43 3.30
C LEU A 182 10.15 -7.76 3.52
N ILE A 183 9.08 -8.54 3.47
CA ILE A 183 7.71 -8.01 3.52
C ILE A 183 6.80 -8.85 4.41
N ARG A 184 5.71 -8.21 4.85
CA ARG A 184 4.51 -8.85 5.38
C ARG A 184 3.48 -8.97 4.26
N PRO A 185 3.31 -10.14 3.64
CA PRO A 185 2.27 -10.29 2.65
C PRO A 185 0.88 -10.32 3.31
N ALA A 186 -0.05 -9.58 2.73
CA ALA A 186 -1.46 -9.61 3.11
C ALA A 186 -2.31 -9.80 1.85
N PHE A 187 -3.41 -10.52 1.95
CA PHE A 187 -4.23 -10.87 0.79
C PHE A 187 -5.68 -10.46 1.03
N GLY A 188 -6.18 -9.60 0.14
CA GLY A 188 -7.58 -9.17 0.13
C GLY A 188 -8.29 -9.78 -1.07
N THR A 189 -9.18 -10.72 -0.81
CA THR A 189 -9.98 -11.39 -1.84
C THR A 189 -11.38 -11.67 -1.33
N HIS A 190 -12.32 -11.79 -2.25
CA HIS A 190 -13.71 -12.19 -1.97
C HIS A 190 -13.96 -13.68 -2.26
N ASN A 191 -12.94 -14.43 -2.54
CA ASN A 191 -13.03 -15.87 -2.84
C ASN A 191 -12.66 -16.69 -1.62
#